data_cb8728d1c0db646f0a768c26c21385b6
#
_entry.id   cb8728d1c0db646f0a768c26c21385b6
#
_cell.length_a   1.000
_cell.length_b   1.000
_cell.length_c   1.000
_cell.angle_alpha   90.00
_cell.angle_beta   90.00
_cell.angle_gamma   90.00
#
_symmetry.space_group_name_H-M   'P 1'
#
loop_
_entity.id
_entity.type
_entity.pdbx_description
1 polymer ?
#
loop_
_entity_poly.entity_id
_entity_poly.type
_entity_poly.pdbx_seq_one_letter_code
_entity_poly.pdbx_strand_id
1 'polypeptide(L)'
;RIEIPKGSYIATFHTVQIPPSGAQMHTSERENSTPVTGPSIAVMPLLNLTGDADQDYFGDGLTEELTAEFARYQEFQVIAAQSTMRFKGRKVDPEEIGRDLGVRFLLTGSIRKDVKTVKIAIRLIDTSTTAQIWGESYKRDLTAADLISLQEEIAHGIVGVIADQY
;
A
#
# COMPACT_ATOMS: atom_id res chain seq x y z
N ARG A 1 47.59 17.86 18.00
CA ARG A 1 47.44 17.87 17.67
C ARG A 1 47.13 17.82 17.04
N ILE A 2 46.87 18.02 16.70
CA ILE A 2 46.77 17.90 16.12
C ILE A 2 46.63 18.06 15.46
N GLU A 3 46.73 18.20 15.41
CA GLU A 3 46.83 18.41 14.88
C GLU A 3 46.53 18.23 14.13
N ILE A 4 46.18 18.03 14.09
CA ILE A 4 46.07 17.81 13.41
C ILE A 4 45.83 17.91 12.87
N PRO A 5 45.99 17.67 12.85
CA PRO A 5 45.98 17.86 12.17
C PRO A 5 45.47 18.23 11.73
N LYS A 6 45.17 17.96 11.87
CA LYS A 6 44.63 18.46 11.75
C LYS A 6 43.96 18.92 10.75
N GLY A 7 43.78 19.23 10.57
CA GLY A 7 43.14 19.86 9.56
C GLY A 7 43.22 19.28 8.26
N SER A 8 44.20 18.69 8.04
CA SER A 8 44.39 18.17 6.76
C SER A 8 43.31 17.26 6.31
N TYR A 9 42.89 16.44 7.19
CA TYR A 9 41.92 15.52 6.70
C TYR A 9 40.63 16.20 6.46
N ILE A 10 40.44 17.33 7.01
CA ILE A 10 39.23 17.99 6.79
C ILE A 10 39.17 18.46 5.40
N ALA A 11 40.20 19.07 4.98
CA ALA A 11 40.19 19.57 3.68
C ALA A 11 39.96 18.52 2.71
N THR A 12 40.46 17.43 3.04
CA THR A 12 40.45 16.44 2.10
C THR A 12 39.14 16.16 1.63
N PHE A 13 38.25 16.00 2.53
CA PHE A 13 37.12 15.48 2.00
C PHE A 13 36.22 16.49 1.46
N HIS A 14 36.40 17.66 1.81
CA HIS A 14 35.36 18.44 1.33
C HIS A 14 35.59 18.80 -0.04
N THR A 15 36.68 18.78 -0.46
CA THR A 15 36.84 19.17 -1.69
C THR A 15 36.09 18.52 -2.66
N VAL A 16 35.75 17.61 -2.36
CA VAL A 16 35.17 16.85 -3.13
C VAL A 16 34.19 17.40 -3.88
N GLN A 17 33.77 18.24 -3.53
CA GLN A 17 32.92 18.75 -4.22
C GLN A 17 32.58 18.19 -5.39
N ILE A 18 32.48 17.29 -5.47
CA ILE A 18 32.12 16.49 -6.38
C ILE A 18 30.74 16.57 -6.65
N PRO A 19 30.01 17.41 -6.28
CA PRO A 19 28.64 17.47 -6.54
C PRO A 19 28.23 17.04 -7.89
N PRO A 20 28.88 17.40 -8.87
CA PRO A 20 28.45 17.01 -10.19
C PRO A 20 28.44 15.54 -10.37
N SER A 21 29.41 14.91 -9.85
CA SER A 21 29.48 13.47 -10.00
C SER A 21 28.39 12.76 -9.26
N GLY A 22 28.10 13.24 -8.11
CA GLY A 22 27.04 12.64 -7.33
C GLY A 22 25.69 12.73 -8.01
N ALA A 23 25.43 13.84 -8.62
CA ALA A 23 24.21 13.99 -9.34
C ALA A 23 24.11 13.02 -10.51
N GLN A 24 25.18 12.84 -11.20
CA GLN A 24 25.20 11.89 -12.30
C GLN A 24 24.99 10.46 -11.81
N MET A 25 25.58 10.12 -10.69
CA MET A 25 25.40 8.79 -10.15
C MET A 25 23.96 8.54 -9.73
N HIS A 26 23.32 9.53 -9.18
CA HIS A 26 21.94 9.38 -8.83
C HIS A 26 21.04 9.19 -10.05
N THR A 27 21.39 9.85 -11.14
CA THR A 27 20.64 9.67 -12.37
C THR A 27 20.80 8.26 -12.91
N SER A 28 22.00 7.75 -12.85
CA SER A 28 22.26 6.39 -13.32
C SER A 28 21.53 5.34 -12.51
N GLU A 29 21.48 5.55 -11.20
CA GLU A 29 20.75 4.62 -10.37
C GLU A 29 19.26 4.62 -10.67
N ARG A 30 18.70 5.77 -11.00
CA ARG A 30 17.29 5.84 -11.38
C ARG A 30 17.02 5.16 -12.72
N GLU A 31 17.97 5.27 -13.64
CA GLU A 31 17.81 4.65 -14.95
C GLU A 31 17.82 3.14 -14.88
N ASN A 32 18.49 2.59 -13.87
CA ASN A 32 18.56 1.14 -13.73
C ASN A 32 17.35 0.53 -13.03
N SER A 33 16.46 1.35 -12.50
CA SER A 33 15.27 0.80 -11.91
C SER A 33 14.28 0.45 -13.02
N THR A 34 13.98 -0.81 -13.13
CA THR A 34 13.01 -1.28 -14.10
C THR A 34 11.63 -0.77 -13.67
N PRO A 35 10.92 -0.05 -14.52
CA PRO A 35 9.59 0.40 -14.15
C PRO A 35 8.68 -0.81 -13.97
N VAL A 36 7.96 -0.83 -12.89
CA VAL A 36 6.93 -1.85 -12.69
C VAL A 36 5.80 -1.53 -13.64
N THR A 37 5.54 -2.42 -14.57
CA THR A 37 4.56 -2.18 -15.63
C THR A 37 3.21 -2.81 -15.37
N GLY A 38 3.02 -3.45 -14.24
CA GLY A 38 1.79 -4.13 -13.92
C GLY A 38 0.66 -3.20 -13.49
N PRO A 39 -0.55 -3.75 -13.30
CA PRO A 39 -1.68 -2.98 -12.82
C PRO A 39 -1.41 -2.40 -11.43
N SER A 40 -1.90 -1.18 -11.21
CA SER A 40 -1.72 -0.51 -9.94
C SER A 40 -2.93 -0.70 -9.04
N ILE A 41 -2.67 -0.97 -7.76
CA ILE A 41 -3.71 -1.19 -6.76
C ILE A 41 -3.41 -0.43 -5.48
N ALA A 42 -4.44 0.10 -4.87
CA ALA A 42 -4.37 0.73 -3.56
C ALA A 42 -5.39 0.07 -2.64
N VAL A 43 -4.97 -0.27 -1.43
CA VAL A 43 -5.87 -0.76 -0.40
C VAL A 43 -6.28 0.43 0.45
N MET A 44 -7.56 0.78 0.37
CA MET A 44 -8.10 1.91 1.12
C MET A 44 -8.34 1.52 2.58
N PRO A 45 -8.29 2.48 3.50
CA PRO A 45 -8.59 2.20 4.89
C PRO A 45 -9.96 1.53 5.02
N LEU A 46 -9.99 0.37 5.68
CA LEU A 46 -11.23 -0.36 5.86
C LEU A 46 -12.12 0.39 6.85
N LEU A 47 -13.40 0.53 6.47
CA LEU A 47 -14.36 1.26 7.28
C LEU A 47 -14.79 0.41 8.48
N ASN A 48 -14.64 0.94 9.69
CA ASN A 48 -15.03 0.24 10.89
C ASN A 48 -16.53 0.46 11.14
N LEU A 49 -17.32 -0.58 10.97
CA LEU A 49 -18.76 -0.57 11.21
C LEU A 49 -19.11 -1.17 12.57
N THR A 50 -18.12 -1.44 13.42
CA THR A 50 -18.35 -2.06 14.72
C THR A 50 -19.09 -1.12 15.69
N GLY A 51 -18.96 0.19 15.47
CA GLY A 51 -19.58 1.17 16.37
C GLY A 51 -18.70 1.56 17.55
N ASP A 52 -17.51 1.01 17.64
CA ASP A 52 -16.55 1.26 18.70
C ASP A 52 -15.27 1.82 18.06
N ALA A 53 -15.00 3.09 18.31
CA ALA A 53 -13.83 3.75 17.75
C ALA A 53 -12.51 3.15 18.24
N ASP A 54 -12.52 2.53 19.42
CA ASP A 54 -11.32 1.90 19.95
C ASP A 54 -10.89 0.68 19.13
N GLN A 55 -11.75 0.19 18.24
CA GLN A 55 -11.45 -0.93 17.35
C GLN A 55 -10.91 -0.47 15.98
N ASP A 56 -10.72 0.82 15.77
CA ASP A 56 -10.21 1.33 14.50
C ASP A 56 -8.81 0.78 14.19
N TYR A 57 -7.99 0.54 15.20
CA TYR A 57 -6.66 -0.01 15.02
C TYR A 57 -6.68 -1.38 14.30
N PHE A 58 -7.74 -2.15 14.50
CA PHE A 58 -7.88 -3.46 13.86
C PHE A 58 -8.04 -3.30 12.33
N GLY A 59 -8.89 -2.38 11.93
CA GLY A 59 -9.08 -2.08 10.51
C GLY A 59 -7.84 -1.50 9.85
N ASP A 60 -7.14 -0.61 10.55
CA ASP A 60 -5.92 -0.02 10.06
C ASP A 60 -4.82 -1.08 9.90
N GLY A 61 -4.68 -1.95 10.89
CA GLY A 61 -3.74 -3.06 10.84
C GLY A 61 -4.02 -4.01 9.68
N LEU A 62 -5.28 -4.37 9.49
CA LEU A 62 -5.66 -5.25 8.38
C LEU A 62 -5.42 -4.57 7.02
N THR A 63 -5.65 -3.25 6.93
CA THR A 63 -5.35 -2.49 5.72
C THR A 63 -3.87 -2.55 5.39
N GLU A 64 -3.00 -2.37 6.38
CA GLU A 64 -1.56 -2.46 6.19
C GLU A 64 -1.12 -3.86 5.80
N GLU A 65 -1.68 -4.87 6.43
CA GLU A 65 -1.34 -6.27 6.12
C GLU A 65 -1.80 -6.69 4.72
N LEU A 66 -2.98 -6.25 4.29
CA LEU A 66 -3.42 -6.48 2.92
C LEU A 66 -2.53 -5.77 1.92
N THR A 67 -2.13 -4.53 2.22
CA THR A 67 -1.19 -3.79 1.36
C THR A 67 0.13 -4.56 1.22
N ALA A 68 0.65 -5.09 2.33
CA ALA A 68 1.87 -5.87 2.33
C ALA A 68 1.71 -7.19 1.55
N GLU A 69 0.56 -7.82 1.68
CA GLU A 69 0.29 -9.06 0.94
C GLU A 69 0.26 -8.83 -0.57
N PHE A 70 -0.39 -7.77 -1.04
CA PHE A 70 -0.38 -7.43 -2.45
C PHE A 70 1.03 -7.09 -2.95
N ALA A 71 1.85 -6.46 -2.13
CA ALA A 71 3.22 -6.10 -2.49
C ALA A 71 4.11 -7.33 -2.72
N ARG A 72 3.69 -8.51 -2.27
CA ARG A 72 4.42 -9.75 -2.55
C ARG A 72 4.24 -10.23 -3.98
N TYR A 73 3.24 -9.74 -4.69
CA TYR A 73 3.01 -10.09 -6.08
C TYR A 73 3.71 -9.07 -6.96
N GLN A 74 4.72 -9.50 -7.68
CA GLN A 74 5.55 -8.60 -8.49
C GLN A 74 4.81 -7.99 -9.67
N GLU A 75 3.67 -8.57 -10.02
CA GLU A 75 2.84 -8.07 -11.10
C GLU A 75 2.13 -6.78 -10.77
N PHE A 76 2.01 -6.42 -9.49
CA PHE A 76 1.28 -5.23 -9.09
C PHE A 76 2.20 -4.07 -8.72
N GLN A 77 1.75 -2.87 -9.06
CA GLN A 77 2.23 -1.67 -8.43
C GLN A 77 1.33 -1.39 -7.24
N VAL A 78 1.83 -1.48 -6.04
CA VAL A 78 1.03 -1.30 -4.84
C VAL A 78 1.32 0.06 -4.21
N ILE A 79 0.26 0.83 -3.96
CA ILE A 79 0.40 2.14 -3.32
C ILE A 79 0.63 1.91 -1.82
N ALA A 80 1.56 2.65 -1.26
CA ALA A 80 1.90 2.53 0.16
C ALA A 80 0.71 2.89 1.05
N ALA A 81 0.55 2.16 2.14
CA ALA A 81 -0.55 2.38 3.09
C ALA A 81 -0.58 3.81 3.63
N GLN A 82 0.57 4.44 3.81
CA GLN A 82 0.64 5.84 4.25
C GLN A 82 -0.08 6.78 3.29
N SER A 83 -0.02 6.50 2.00
CA SER A 83 -0.68 7.34 1.00
C SER A 83 -2.19 7.16 1.01
N THR A 84 -2.68 5.96 1.30
CA THR A 84 -4.12 5.72 1.36
C THR A 84 -4.74 6.17 2.68
N MET A 85 -3.99 6.15 3.77
CA MET A 85 -4.49 6.53 5.09
C MET A 85 -4.98 7.98 5.17
N ARG A 86 -4.49 8.85 4.32
CA ARG A 86 -4.96 10.25 4.28
C ARG A 86 -6.43 10.37 3.88
N PHE A 87 -7.00 9.33 3.28
CA PHE A 87 -8.41 9.32 2.91
C PHE A 87 -9.31 8.73 3.99
N LYS A 88 -8.75 8.29 5.11
CA LYS A 88 -9.54 7.69 6.19
C LYS A 88 -10.58 8.66 6.71
N GLY A 89 -11.82 8.19 6.79
CA GLY A 89 -12.94 9.00 7.28
C GLY A 89 -13.46 10.04 6.29
N ARG A 90 -12.90 10.08 5.07
CA ARG A 90 -13.31 11.04 4.06
C ARG A 90 -14.16 10.35 2.99
N LYS A 91 -15.18 11.04 2.53
CA LYS A 91 -15.98 10.55 1.42
C LYS A 91 -15.42 11.18 0.16
N VAL A 92 -14.72 10.38 -0.63
CA VAL A 92 -14.10 10.83 -1.87
C VAL A 92 -14.50 9.83 -2.95
N ASP A 93 -14.78 10.33 -4.15
CA ASP A 93 -15.15 9.46 -5.26
C ASP A 93 -13.96 8.59 -5.71
N PRO A 94 -14.21 7.34 -6.07
CA PRO A 94 -13.15 6.46 -6.54
C PRO A 94 -12.34 7.03 -7.71
N GLU A 95 -12.99 7.74 -8.60
CA GLU A 95 -12.31 8.38 -9.72
C GLU A 95 -11.30 9.42 -9.25
N GLU A 96 -11.70 10.24 -8.27
CA GLU A 96 -10.82 11.24 -7.70
C GLU A 96 -9.63 10.59 -6.97
N ILE A 97 -9.88 9.56 -6.19
CA ILE A 97 -8.81 8.83 -5.51
C ILE A 97 -7.86 8.22 -6.54
N GLY A 98 -8.41 7.64 -7.60
CA GLY A 98 -7.61 7.06 -8.66
C GLY A 98 -6.68 8.06 -9.32
N ARG A 99 -7.17 9.29 -9.55
CA ARG A 99 -6.34 10.37 -10.09
C ARG A 99 -5.27 10.82 -9.09
N ASP A 100 -5.66 11.03 -7.84
CA ASP A 100 -4.75 11.53 -6.82
C ASP A 100 -3.61 10.56 -6.52
N LEU A 101 -3.90 9.28 -6.50
CA LEU A 101 -2.91 8.24 -6.22
C LEU A 101 -2.25 7.69 -7.48
N GLY A 102 -2.78 8.00 -8.67
CA GLY A 102 -2.29 7.42 -9.91
C GLY A 102 -2.53 5.91 -9.96
N VAL A 103 -3.69 5.45 -9.48
CA VAL A 103 -3.96 4.03 -9.32
C VAL A 103 -5.19 3.61 -10.14
N ARG A 104 -5.12 2.42 -10.74
CA ARG A 104 -6.21 1.87 -11.53
C ARG A 104 -7.26 1.15 -10.69
N PHE A 105 -6.83 0.39 -9.70
CA PHE A 105 -7.74 -0.41 -8.88
C PHE A 105 -7.72 0.04 -7.43
N LEU A 106 -8.91 0.15 -6.84
CA LEU A 106 -9.07 0.42 -5.41
C LEU A 106 -9.70 -0.78 -4.73
N LEU A 107 -9.04 -1.27 -3.70
CA LEU A 107 -9.64 -2.24 -2.80
C LEU A 107 -10.26 -1.46 -1.66
N THR A 108 -11.56 -1.54 -1.52
CA THR A 108 -12.30 -0.88 -0.43
C THR A 108 -13.04 -1.92 0.38
N GLY A 109 -13.43 -1.59 1.57
CA GLY A 109 -14.17 -2.53 2.37
C GLY A 109 -14.55 -2.01 3.72
N SER A 110 -15.21 -2.88 4.47
CA SER A 110 -15.65 -2.59 5.83
C SER A 110 -15.41 -3.79 6.72
N ILE A 111 -15.26 -3.52 8.00
CA ILE A 111 -15.14 -4.56 9.01
C ILE A 111 -16.20 -4.34 10.09
N ARG A 112 -16.69 -5.45 10.61
CA ARG A 112 -17.54 -5.47 11.78
C ARG A 112 -17.01 -6.56 12.70
N LYS A 113 -16.46 -6.16 13.81
CA LYS A 113 -15.84 -7.06 14.77
C LYS A 113 -16.82 -7.33 15.91
N ASP A 114 -16.96 -8.58 16.28
CA ASP A 114 -17.70 -9.02 17.45
C ASP A 114 -16.68 -9.60 18.44
N VAL A 115 -17.14 -10.19 19.53
CA VAL A 115 -16.27 -10.71 20.59
C VAL A 115 -15.35 -11.81 20.07
N LYS A 116 -15.86 -12.71 19.26
CA LYS A 116 -15.08 -13.86 18.76
C LYS A 116 -14.91 -13.90 17.25
N THR A 117 -15.65 -13.10 16.52
CA THR A 117 -15.67 -13.18 15.07
C THR A 117 -15.50 -11.81 14.45
N VAL A 118 -15.10 -11.81 13.19
CA VAL A 118 -15.03 -10.60 12.38
C VAL A 118 -15.73 -10.87 11.06
N LYS A 119 -16.51 -9.92 10.60
CA LYS A 119 -17.11 -9.94 9.28
C LYS A 119 -16.45 -8.85 8.45
N ILE A 120 -15.95 -9.22 7.29
CA ILE A 120 -15.24 -8.31 6.41
C ILE A 120 -15.90 -8.35 5.05
N ALA A 121 -16.26 -7.18 4.53
CA ALA A 121 -16.77 -7.04 3.17
C ALA A 121 -15.70 -6.30 2.36
N ILE A 122 -15.31 -6.86 1.23
CA ILE A 122 -14.26 -6.32 0.37
C ILE A 122 -14.83 -6.10 -1.01
N ARG A 123 -14.45 -5.01 -1.64
CA ARG A 123 -14.87 -4.67 -3.01
C ARG A 123 -13.68 -4.16 -3.78
N LEU A 124 -13.60 -4.54 -5.03
CA LEU A 124 -12.58 -4.04 -5.95
C LEU A 124 -13.26 -3.12 -6.97
N ILE A 125 -12.77 -1.91 -7.07
CA ILE A 125 -13.32 -0.89 -7.95
C ILE A 125 -12.28 -0.51 -9.01
N ASP A 126 -12.72 -0.45 -10.26
CA ASP A 126 -11.91 0.10 -11.35
C ASP A 126 -12.15 1.61 -11.38
N THR A 127 -11.11 2.39 -11.12
CA THR A 127 -11.25 3.85 -11.03
C THR A 127 -11.54 4.50 -12.38
N SER A 128 -11.22 3.84 -13.48
CA SER A 128 -11.46 4.43 -14.80
C SER A 128 -12.94 4.37 -15.20
N THR A 129 -13.68 3.44 -14.66
CA THR A 129 -15.12 3.28 -14.96
C THR A 129 -15.99 3.51 -13.73
N THR A 130 -15.39 3.57 -12.55
CA THR A 130 -16.05 3.58 -11.23
C THR A 130 -16.91 2.34 -10.98
N ALA A 131 -16.71 1.29 -11.77
CA ALA A 131 -17.46 0.05 -11.61
C ALA A 131 -16.85 -0.84 -10.53
N GLN A 132 -17.70 -1.43 -9.72
CA GLN A 132 -17.27 -2.50 -8.83
C GLN A 132 -17.14 -3.78 -9.67
N ILE A 133 -15.93 -4.26 -9.82
CA ILE A 133 -15.67 -5.42 -10.67
C ILE A 133 -15.56 -6.73 -9.88
N TRP A 134 -15.52 -6.65 -8.57
CA TRP A 134 -15.48 -7.82 -7.70
C TRP A 134 -15.93 -7.45 -6.29
N GLY A 135 -16.49 -8.39 -5.57
CA GLY A 135 -16.86 -8.21 -4.18
C GLY A 135 -17.10 -9.53 -3.49
N GLU A 136 -16.70 -9.62 -2.24
CA GLU A 136 -16.83 -10.81 -1.43
C GLU A 136 -17.02 -10.43 0.04
N SER A 137 -17.70 -11.28 0.80
CA SER A 137 -17.85 -11.12 2.24
C SER A 137 -17.30 -12.33 2.96
N TYR A 138 -16.55 -12.09 4.01
CA TYR A 138 -15.91 -13.15 4.79
C TYR A 138 -16.33 -13.04 6.23
N LYS A 139 -16.55 -14.19 6.86
CA LYS A 139 -16.76 -14.26 8.30
C LYS A 139 -15.75 -15.23 8.86
N ARG A 140 -14.95 -14.79 9.82
CA ARG A 140 -13.86 -15.58 10.38
C ARG A 140 -13.81 -15.43 11.89
N ASP A 141 -13.21 -16.43 12.56
CA ASP A 141 -12.91 -16.33 13.96
C ASP A 141 -11.72 -15.43 14.17
N LEU A 142 -11.66 -14.75 15.31
CA LEU A 142 -10.58 -13.82 15.61
C LEU A 142 -9.35 -14.56 16.13
N THR A 143 -8.78 -15.43 15.31
CA THR A 143 -7.50 -16.08 15.61
C THR A 143 -6.46 -15.57 14.62
N ALA A 144 -5.18 -15.59 15.02
CA ALA A 144 -4.12 -15.13 14.15
C ALA A 144 -4.04 -15.96 12.86
N ALA A 145 -4.21 -17.28 12.97
CA ALA A 145 -4.15 -18.18 11.82
C ALA A 145 -5.26 -17.91 10.82
N ASP A 146 -6.49 -17.67 11.31
CA ASP A 146 -7.63 -17.39 10.45
C ASP A 146 -7.49 -16.04 9.74
N LEU A 147 -6.92 -15.04 10.41
CA LEU A 147 -6.71 -13.73 9.82
C LEU A 147 -5.63 -13.74 8.75
N ILE A 148 -4.55 -14.49 8.96
CA ILE A 148 -3.50 -14.66 7.95
C ILE A 148 -4.06 -15.38 6.73
N SER A 149 -4.80 -16.46 6.94
CA SER A 149 -5.44 -17.20 5.86
C SER A 149 -6.42 -16.34 5.07
N LEU A 150 -7.15 -15.48 5.75
CA LEU A 150 -8.08 -14.56 5.14
C LEU A 150 -7.37 -13.55 4.22
N GLN A 151 -6.25 -13.00 4.65
CA GLN A 151 -5.48 -12.07 3.83
C GLN A 151 -5.02 -12.72 2.53
N GLU A 152 -4.51 -13.94 2.61
CA GLU A 152 -4.09 -14.70 1.44
C GLU A 152 -5.27 -15.00 0.52
N GLU A 153 -6.40 -15.37 1.08
CA GLU A 153 -7.61 -15.67 0.32
C GLU A 153 -8.12 -14.44 -0.44
N ILE A 154 -8.13 -13.28 0.20
CA ILE A 154 -8.51 -12.02 -0.43
C ILE A 154 -7.55 -11.69 -1.58
N ALA A 155 -6.26 -11.76 -1.32
CA ALA A 155 -5.26 -11.43 -2.33
C ALA A 155 -5.36 -12.37 -3.54
N HIS A 156 -5.50 -13.66 -3.32
CA HIS A 156 -5.66 -14.62 -4.39
C HIS A 156 -6.91 -14.36 -5.24
N GLY A 157 -8.02 -14.05 -4.60
CA GLY A 157 -9.27 -13.76 -5.31
C GLY A 157 -9.13 -12.55 -6.22
N ILE A 158 -8.49 -11.50 -5.71
CA ILE A 158 -8.32 -10.27 -6.46
C ILE A 158 -7.30 -10.42 -7.58
N VAL A 159 -6.20 -11.12 -7.33
CA VAL A 159 -5.19 -11.41 -8.36
C VAL A 159 -5.85 -12.12 -9.54
N GLY A 160 -6.70 -13.12 -9.26
CA GLY A 160 -7.42 -13.83 -10.32
C GLY A 160 -8.31 -12.92 -11.14
N VAL A 161 -9.08 -12.05 -10.49
CA VAL A 161 -9.98 -11.13 -11.19
C VAL A 161 -9.21 -10.14 -12.05
N ILE A 162 -8.13 -9.59 -11.54
CA ILE A 162 -7.33 -8.61 -12.30
C ILE A 162 -6.61 -9.29 -13.46
N ALA A 163 -6.10 -10.50 -13.25
CA ALA A 163 -5.45 -11.27 -14.31
C ALA A 163 -6.39 -11.56 -15.49
N ASP A 164 -7.67 -11.77 -15.21
CA ASP A 164 -8.64 -11.98 -16.26
C ASP A 164 -8.97 -10.71 -17.06
N GLN A 165 -8.67 -9.54 -16.52
CA GLN A 165 -8.91 -8.25 -17.19
C GLN A 165 -7.72 -7.83 -18.06
N TYR A 166 -6.58 -8.41 -17.86
CA TYR A 166 -5.35 -8.12 -18.56
C TYR A 166 -4.84 -9.39 -19.26
#